data_1574364dd86b94384411c8c657b52d41
#
_entry.id   1574364dd86b94384411c8c657b52d41
#
_cell.length_a   1.000
_cell.length_b   1.000
_cell.length_c   1.000
_cell.angle_alpha   90.00
_cell.angle_beta   90.00
_cell.angle_gamma   90.00
#
_symmetry.space_group_name_H-M   'P 1'
#
loop_
_entity.id
_entity.type
_entity.pdbx_description
1 polymer ?
#
loop_
_entity_poly.entity_id
_entity_poly.type
_entity_poly.pdbx_seq_one_letter_code
_entity_poly.pdbx_strand_id
1 'polypeptide(L)'
;MLFSYSAFKDDGSYRKSLYYKIIGPEFIELAFRFAHEADPNVELYYNDYSTSKPAKREAICKLVRDLKAKGLRIDAVGMQSHNGFDYPDYAEYEKSIEAFAGEGVKVMLTELDMNMLPNPEGFGGAEISQKFELQKKYNPYVKGLDKKAQKLFNQRYLDLFKIVERHKDVISRVTFWGVNDGHSWLNGWPIPGRTNYPLLIDRNNEVKPVVKEIVNLFK
;
A
#
# COMPACT_ATOMS: atom_id res chain seq x y z
N MET A 1 -14.64 -5.16 6.43
CA MET A 1 -13.61 -6.14 6.81
C MET A 1 -12.52 -6.17 5.75
N LEU A 2 -11.26 -6.08 6.14
CA LEU A 2 -10.12 -6.08 5.24
C LEU A 2 -9.53 -7.49 5.17
N PHE A 3 -9.57 -8.11 3.98
CA PHE A 3 -8.85 -9.34 3.72
C PHE A 3 -7.43 -8.99 3.30
N SER A 4 -6.55 -8.79 4.29
CA SER A 4 -5.15 -8.41 4.08
C SER A 4 -4.27 -9.64 3.95
N TYR A 5 -4.23 -10.20 2.75
CA TYR A 5 -3.32 -11.30 2.45
C TYR A 5 -2.84 -11.18 1.01
N SER A 6 -1.55 -10.98 0.81
CA SER A 6 -1.01 -10.95 -0.55
C SER A 6 -1.18 -12.30 -1.23
N ALA A 7 -2.23 -12.41 -2.05
CA ALA A 7 -2.52 -13.64 -2.78
C ALA A 7 -1.71 -13.77 -4.07
N PHE A 8 -1.29 -12.64 -4.65
CA PHE A 8 -0.58 -12.61 -5.91
C PHE A 8 0.87 -12.14 -5.76
N LYS A 9 1.74 -12.66 -6.61
CA LYS A 9 3.08 -12.12 -6.84
C LYS A 9 3.00 -10.94 -7.82
N ASP A 10 4.12 -10.23 -8.00
CA ASP A 10 4.21 -9.10 -8.92
C ASP A 10 3.97 -9.50 -10.40
N ASP A 11 4.17 -10.77 -10.75
CA ASP A 11 3.89 -11.35 -12.07
C ASP A 11 2.42 -11.78 -12.26
N GLY A 12 1.55 -11.53 -11.27
CA GLY A 12 0.14 -11.88 -11.28
C GLY A 12 -0.16 -13.35 -10.94
N SER A 13 0.84 -14.19 -10.75
CA SER A 13 0.63 -15.57 -10.33
C SER A 13 0.32 -15.69 -8.84
N TYR A 14 -0.40 -16.76 -8.44
CA TYR A 14 -0.69 -16.99 -7.03
C TYR A 14 0.59 -17.25 -6.22
N ARG A 15 0.67 -16.63 -5.05
CA ARG A 15 1.65 -17.02 -4.02
C ARG A 15 1.31 -18.40 -3.49
N LYS A 16 2.32 -19.26 -3.39
CA LYS A 16 2.19 -20.62 -2.83
C LYS A 16 2.19 -20.58 -1.29
N SER A 17 1.27 -19.80 -0.73
CA SER A 17 1.04 -19.68 0.70
C SER A 17 0.51 -20.98 1.31
N LEU A 18 0.43 -21.05 2.65
CA LEU A 18 -0.19 -22.20 3.33
C LEU A 18 -1.64 -22.37 2.92
N TYR A 19 -2.43 -21.29 2.86
CA TYR A 19 -3.82 -21.34 2.40
C TYR A 19 -3.94 -21.90 0.98
N TYR A 20 -3.11 -21.38 0.06
CA TYR A 20 -3.09 -21.89 -1.31
C TYR A 20 -2.70 -23.36 -1.40
N LYS A 21 -1.72 -23.81 -0.60
CA LYS A 21 -1.25 -25.22 -0.61
C LYS A 21 -2.27 -26.18 -0.03
N ILE A 22 -3.04 -25.76 0.95
CA ILE A 22 -4.00 -26.62 1.67
C ILE A 22 -5.37 -26.61 0.97
N ILE A 23 -5.85 -25.42 0.56
CA ILE A 23 -7.21 -25.21 0.06
C ILE A 23 -7.25 -25.16 -1.48
N GLY A 24 -6.18 -24.61 -2.11
CA GLY A 24 -6.19 -24.30 -3.53
C GLY A 24 -6.53 -22.82 -3.80
N PRO A 25 -6.74 -22.46 -5.09
CA PRO A 25 -7.02 -21.08 -5.49
C PRO A 25 -8.35 -20.52 -4.93
N GLU A 26 -9.27 -21.38 -4.55
CA GLU A 26 -10.56 -20.99 -3.97
C GLU A 26 -10.49 -20.42 -2.55
N PHE A 27 -9.33 -20.40 -1.91
CA PHE A 27 -9.20 -19.91 -0.54
C PHE A 27 -9.66 -18.44 -0.37
N ILE A 28 -9.53 -17.61 -1.41
CA ILE A 28 -10.00 -16.22 -1.37
C ILE A 28 -11.52 -16.18 -1.43
N GLU A 29 -12.12 -16.95 -2.34
CA GLU A 29 -13.56 -17.08 -2.46
C GLU A 29 -14.21 -17.52 -1.15
N LEU A 30 -13.64 -18.55 -0.52
CA LEU A 30 -14.10 -19.04 0.78
C LEU A 30 -13.98 -17.96 1.87
N ALA A 31 -12.90 -17.19 1.87
CA ALA A 31 -12.74 -16.09 2.83
C ALA A 31 -13.81 -15.01 2.67
N PHE A 32 -14.13 -14.61 1.44
CA PHE A 32 -15.20 -13.64 1.17
C PHE A 32 -16.59 -14.19 1.53
N ARG A 33 -16.86 -15.46 1.23
CA ARG A 33 -18.10 -16.12 1.57
C ARG A 33 -18.31 -16.17 3.07
N PHE A 34 -17.35 -16.70 3.84
CA PHE A 34 -17.45 -16.81 5.29
C PHE A 34 -17.50 -15.44 5.99
N ALA A 35 -16.80 -14.44 5.47
CA ALA A 35 -16.90 -13.10 6.00
C ALA A 35 -18.28 -12.50 5.81
N HIS A 36 -18.90 -12.69 4.64
CA HIS A 36 -20.27 -12.25 4.39
C HIS A 36 -21.31 -13.02 5.21
N GLU A 37 -21.12 -14.33 5.39
CA GLU A 37 -22.00 -15.15 6.24
C GLU A 37 -21.93 -14.72 7.71
N ALA A 38 -20.72 -14.35 8.18
CA ALA A 38 -20.52 -13.89 9.57
C ALA A 38 -21.12 -12.50 9.84
N ASP A 39 -21.00 -11.57 8.89
CA ASP A 39 -21.62 -10.24 8.94
C ASP A 39 -21.99 -9.76 7.53
N PRO A 40 -23.26 -9.90 7.13
CA PRO A 40 -23.70 -9.50 5.79
C PRO A 40 -23.70 -8.00 5.55
N ASN A 41 -23.58 -7.17 6.59
CA ASN A 41 -23.60 -5.72 6.47
C ASN A 41 -22.21 -5.09 6.37
N VAL A 42 -21.15 -5.82 6.74
CA VAL A 42 -19.78 -5.27 6.69
C VAL A 42 -19.29 -5.17 5.24
N GLU A 43 -18.58 -4.07 4.94
CA GLU A 43 -17.89 -3.94 3.65
C GLU A 43 -16.70 -4.90 3.57
N LEU A 44 -16.53 -5.56 2.41
CA LEU A 44 -15.48 -6.54 2.16
C LEU A 44 -14.45 -6.00 1.16
N TYR A 45 -13.20 -6.01 1.57
CA TYR A 45 -12.07 -5.47 0.81
C TYR A 45 -11.02 -6.55 0.54
N TYR A 46 -10.57 -6.67 -0.71
CA TYR A 46 -9.32 -7.35 -1.02
C TYR A 46 -8.17 -6.37 -0.87
N ASN A 47 -7.16 -6.66 -0.05
CA ASN A 47 -6.04 -5.75 0.24
C ASN A 47 -4.70 -6.41 -0.11
N ASP A 48 -3.86 -5.68 -0.89
CA ASP A 48 -2.57 -6.20 -1.31
C ASP A 48 -1.54 -5.07 -1.49
N TYR A 49 -0.25 -5.42 -1.49
CA TYR A 49 0.86 -4.52 -1.82
C TYR A 49 1.24 -4.61 -3.30
N SER A 50 2.11 -3.70 -3.77
CA SER A 50 2.59 -3.66 -5.17
C SER A 50 1.48 -3.69 -6.23
N THR A 51 0.32 -3.19 -5.90
CA THR A 51 -0.88 -3.22 -6.76
C THR A 51 -0.75 -2.36 -8.02
N SER A 52 0.28 -1.49 -8.09
CA SER A 52 0.65 -0.72 -9.29
C SER A 52 1.36 -1.54 -10.37
N LYS A 53 1.78 -2.78 -10.07
CA LYS A 53 2.40 -3.66 -11.07
C LYS A 53 1.37 -4.15 -12.07
N PRO A 54 1.58 -3.98 -13.41
CA PRO A 54 0.55 -4.26 -14.41
C PRO A 54 -0.03 -5.68 -14.36
N ALA A 55 0.82 -6.70 -14.26
CA ALA A 55 0.35 -8.09 -14.20
C ALA A 55 -0.44 -8.40 -12.92
N LYS A 56 -0.02 -7.84 -11.77
CA LYS A 56 -0.73 -7.98 -10.51
C LYS A 56 -2.05 -7.23 -10.52
N ARG A 57 -2.08 -6.01 -11.09
CA ARG A 57 -3.31 -5.25 -11.32
C ARG A 57 -4.35 -6.07 -12.09
N GLU A 58 -3.95 -6.67 -13.20
CA GLU A 58 -4.86 -7.50 -14.02
C GLU A 58 -5.35 -8.75 -13.24
N ALA A 59 -4.48 -9.40 -12.48
CA ALA A 59 -4.89 -10.53 -11.63
C ALA A 59 -5.92 -10.11 -10.56
N ILE A 60 -5.78 -8.92 -9.99
CA ILE A 60 -6.75 -8.37 -9.02
C ILE A 60 -8.07 -8.02 -9.72
N CYS A 61 -8.04 -7.37 -10.88
CA CYS A 61 -9.25 -7.11 -11.67
C CYS A 61 -9.99 -8.42 -12.00
N LYS A 62 -9.25 -9.45 -12.43
CA LYS A 62 -9.83 -10.76 -12.68
C LYS A 62 -10.46 -11.36 -11.41
N LEU A 63 -9.80 -11.25 -10.27
CA LEU A 63 -10.36 -11.70 -8.98
C LEU A 63 -11.69 -11.01 -8.67
N VAL A 64 -11.77 -9.68 -8.85
CA VAL A 64 -13.03 -8.91 -8.64
C VAL A 64 -14.13 -9.43 -9.55
N ARG A 65 -13.84 -9.62 -10.84
CA ARG A 65 -14.81 -10.19 -11.80
C ARG A 65 -15.26 -11.59 -11.40
N ASP A 66 -14.33 -12.47 -11.02
CA ASP A 66 -14.63 -13.86 -10.64
C ASP A 66 -15.51 -13.93 -9.38
N LEU A 67 -15.23 -13.10 -8.36
CA LEU A 67 -16.07 -13.03 -7.15
C LEU A 67 -17.49 -12.55 -7.47
N LYS A 68 -17.62 -11.48 -8.26
CA LYS A 68 -18.92 -10.95 -8.70
C LYS A 68 -19.70 -11.95 -9.54
N ALA A 69 -19.04 -12.67 -10.46
CA ALA A 69 -19.68 -13.69 -11.28
C ALA A 69 -20.26 -14.87 -10.46
N LYS A 70 -19.68 -15.11 -9.27
CA LYS A 70 -20.17 -16.10 -8.30
C LYS A 70 -21.20 -15.54 -7.32
N GLY A 71 -21.64 -14.30 -7.50
CA GLY A 71 -22.59 -13.64 -6.60
C GLY A 71 -22.00 -13.28 -5.22
N LEU A 72 -20.68 -13.26 -5.09
CA LEU A 72 -20.02 -12.90 -3.84
C LEU A 72 -19.81 -11.38 -3.75
N ARG A 73 -20.01 -10.85 -2.55
CA ARG A 73 -19.81 -9.44 -2.26
C ARG A 73 -18.33 -9.09 -2.24
N ILE A 74 -17.96 -8.06 -2.97
CA ILE A 74 -16.71 -7.34 -2.88
C ILE A 74 -16.98 -5.85 -3.10
N ASP A 75 -16.64 -5.01 -2.13
CA ASP A 75 -16.97 -3.59 -2.12
C ASP A 75 -15.81 -2.73 -2.59
N ALA A 76 -14.56 -3.15 -2.30
CA ALA A 76 -13.38 -2.39 -2.68
C ALA A 76 -12.11 -3.23 -2.85
N VAL A 77 -11.14 -2.62 -3.52
CA VAL A 77 -9.74 -3.05 -3.53
C VAL A 77 -8.92 -2.11 -2.64
N GLY A 78 -8.22 -2.68 -1.67
CA GLY A 78 -7.24 -1.99 -0.85
C GLY A 78 -5.86 -2.04 -1.49
N MET A 79 -5.27 -0.88 -1.70
CA MET A 79 -3.88 -0.69 -2.08
C MET A 79 -3.10 -0.38 -0.79
N GLN A 80 -2.20 -1.26 -0.34
CA GLN A 80 -1.43 -1.01 0.90
C GLN A 80 -0.66 0.32 0.82
N SER A 81 -0.13 0.65 -0.34
CA SER A 81 0.52 1.95 -0.57
C SER A 81 1.78 2.17 0.28
N HIS A 82 2.54 1.10 0.53
CA HIS A 82 3.90 1.21 1.03
C HIS A 82 4.80 1.74 -0.09
N ASN A 83 4.79 3.06 -0.22
CA ASN A 83 5.50 3.77 -1.27
C ASN A 83 6.94 4.11 -0.84
N GLY A 84 7.75 4.57 -1.77
CA GLY A 84 9.10 5.05 -1.51
C GLY A 84 9.42 6.31 -2.30
N PHE A 85 10.63 6.81 -2.07
CA PHE A 85 11.10 8.03 -2.73
C PHE A 85 11.21 7.89 -4.26
N ASP A 86 11.34 6.66 -4.78
CA ASP A 86 11.52 6.33 -6.20
C ASP A 86 10.51 5.27 -6.71
N TYR A 87 9.56 4.84 -5.88
CA TYR A 87 8.50 3.89 -6.26
C TYR A 87 7.19 4.18 -5.51
N PRO A 88 6.04 3.73 -6.05
CA PRO A 88 5.84 3.24 -7.40
C PRO A 88 5.95 4.37 -8.43
N ASP A 89 5.97 4.01 -9.72
CA ASP A 89 5.63 4.93 -10.79
C ASP A 89 4.18 5.38 -10.60
N TYR A 90 3.94 6.70 -10.51
CA TYR A 90 2.61 7.22 -10.22
C TYR A 90 1.65 7.15 -11.39
N ALA A 91 2.13 7.10 -12.63
CA ALA A 91 1.26 6.84 -13.77
C ALA A 91 0.71 5.40 -13.72
N GLU A 92 1.56 4.42 -13.37
CA GLU A 92 1.09 3.03 -13.19
C GLU A 92 0.22 2.87 -11.93
N TYR A 93 0.48 3.66 -10.89
CA TYR A 93 -0.35 3.69 -9.68
C TYR A 93 -1.76 4.19 -9.98
N GLU A 94 -1.87 5.29 -10.72
CA GLU A 94 -3.14 5.89 -11.13
C GLU A 94 -3.94 4.95 -12.04
N LYS A 95 -3.28 4.30 -13.03
CA LYS A 95 -3.91 3.26 -13.86
C LYS A 95 -4.50 2.12 -13.03
N SER A 96 -3.92 1.80 -11.88
CA SER A 96 -4.48 0.76 -11.00
C SER A 96 -5.75 1.22 -10.31
N ILE A 97 -5.80 2.47 -9.87
CA ILE A 97 -7.03 3.06 -9.32
C ILE A 97 -8.15 3.03 -10.36
N GLU A 98 -7.85 3.48 -11.59
CA GLU A 98 -8.79 3.48 -12.69
C GLU A 98 -9.28 2.07 -13.06
N ALA A 99 -8.37 1.10 -13.11
CA ALA A 99 -8.69 -0.28 -13.44
C ALA A 99 -9.61 -0.92 -12.39
N PHE A 100 -9.30 -0.74 -11.10
CA PHE A 100 -10.14 -1.28 -10.02
C PHE A 100 -11.50 -0.58 -9.97
N ALA A 101 -11.55 0.73 -10.13
CA ALA A 101 -12.80 1.47 -10.24
C ALA A 101 -13.63 1.03 -11.45
N GLY A 102 -12.98 0.71 -12.58
CA GLY A 102 -13.60 0.17 -13.78
C GLY A 102 -14.29 -1.19 -13.58
N GLU A 103 -13.84 -1.97 -12.59
CA GLU A 103 -14.53 -3.20 -12.16
C GLU A 103 -15.75 -2.91 -11.27
N GLY A 104 -16.12 -1.64 -11.05
CA GLY A 104 -17.27 -1.23 -10.26
C GLY A 104 -17.10 -1.45 -8.76
N VAL A 105 -15.89 -1.30 -8.24
CA VAL A 105 -15.58 -1.33 -6.81
C VAL A 105 -14.89 -0.04 -6.37
N LYS A 106 -14.93 0.28 -5.08
CA LYS A 106 -14.16 1.40 -4.53
C LYS A 106 -12.68 1.04 -4.40
N VAL A 107 -11.85 2.05 -4.21
CA VAL A 107 -10.43 1.90 -3.90
C VAL A 107 -10.16 2.52 -2.53
N MET A 108 -9.24 1.93 -1.78
CA MET A 108 -8.78 2.47 -0.50
C MET A 108 -7.25 2.38 -0.43
N LEU A 109 -6.59 3.46 -0.03
CA LEU A 109 -5.20 3.42 0.39
C LEU A 109 -5.19 2.98 1.86
N THR A 110 -4.69 1.76 2.12
CA THR A 110 -4.93 1.10 3.42
C THR A 110 -3.81 1.24 4.42
N GLU A 111 -2.57 1.44 3.95
CA GLU A 111 -1.36 1.37 4.77
C GLU A 111 -0.30 2.38 4.28
N LEU A 112 -0.74 3.59 3.94
CA LEU A 112 0.12 4.59 3.32
C LEU A 112 1.31 4.97 4.19
N ASP A 113 2.50 4.80 3.66
CA ASP A 113 3.75 5.37 4.12
C ASP A 113 4.70 5.67 2.95
N MET A 114 5.79 6.41 3.20
CA MET A 114 6.75 6.84 2.18
C MET A 114 8.18 6.54 2.63
N ASN A 115 8.69 5.37 2.28
CA ASN A 115 10.06 5.01 2.61
C ASN A 115 11.07 5.99 1.96
N MET A 116 11.81 6.72 2.77
CA MET A 116 12.82 7.67 2.33
C MET A 116 14.25 7.10 2.32
N LEU A 117 14.39 5.82 2.67
CA LEU A 117 15.70 5.16 2.74
C LEU A 117 15.90 4.19 1.58
N PRO A 118 17.14 4.02 1.08
CA PRO A 118 17.45 3.02 0.08
C PRO A 118 17.09 1.60 0.56
N ASN A 119 16.56 0.81 -0.35
CA ASN A 119 16.35 -0.61 -0.09
C ASN A 119 17.66 -1.38 -0.29
N PRO A 120 17.90 -2.45 0.48
CA PRO A 120 19.05 -3.32 0.28
C PRO A 120 19.03 -4.02 -1.09
N GLU A 121 20.19 -4.30 -1.64
CA GLU A 121 20.31 -5.14 -2.82
C GLU A 121 19.74 -6.54 -2.52
N GLY A 122 18.97 -7.09 -3.48
CA GLY A 122 18.30 -8.37 -3.30
C GLY A 122 17.05 -8.32 -2.41
N PHE A 123 16.62 -7.12 -1.99
CA PHE A 123 15.38 -6.96 -1.25
C PHE A 123 14.17 -7.37 -2.10
N GLY A 124 13.46 -8.39 -1.66
CA GLY A 124 12.33 -9.03 -2.35
C GLY A 124 10.96 -8.61 -1.82
N GLY A 125 10.70 -7.31 -1.73
CA GLY A 125 9.36 -6.80 -1.39
C GLY A 125 8.92 -7.18 0.02
N ALA A 126 7.82 -7.94 0.17
CA ALA A 126 7.24 -8.27 1.47
C ALA A 126 7.76 -9.58 2.09
N GLU A 127 8.95 -10.05 1.70
CA GLU A 127 9.55 -11.23 2.33
C GLU A 127 10.13 -10.87 3.70
N ILE A 128 9.32 -11.05 4.74
CA ILE A 128 9.65 -10.66 6.13
C ILE A 128 10.74 -11.51 6.77
N SER A 129 11.08 -12.67 6.19
CA SER A 129 12.19 -13.51 6.66
C SER A 129 13.56 -12.94 6.29
N GLN A 130 13.63 -12.05 5.31
CA GLN A 130 14.88 -11.40 4.90
C GLN A 130 15.35 -10.45 6.01
N LYS A 131 16.60 -10.62 6.42
CA LYS A 131 17.30 -9.74 7.36
C LYS A 131 18.56 -9.23 6.72
N PHE A 132 18.76 -7.93 6.78
CA PHE A 132 19.93 -7.26 6.23
C PHE A 132 20.68 -6.54 7.35
N GLU A 133 22.00 -6.48 7.20
CA GLU A 133 22.86 -5.78 8.14
C GLU A 133 22.77 -4.25 7.95
N LEU A 134 22.79 -3.53 9.07
CA LEU A 134 22.78 -2.07 9.06
C LEU A 134 24.12 -1.53 8.52
N GLN A 135 24.08 -0.87 7.39
CA GLN A 135 25.20 -0.18 6.76
C GLN A 135 24.86 1.30 6.59
N LYS A 136 25.88 2.16 6.63
CA LYS A 136 25.72 3.63 6.48
C LYS A 136 24.96 4.01 5.20
N LYS A 137 25.19 3.30 4.08
CA LYS A 137 24.51 3.55 2.81
C LYS A 137 22.98 3.34 2.87
N TYR A 138 22.51 2.50 3.80
CA TYR A 138 21.07 2.21 3.98
C TYR A 138 20.43 3.05 5.09
N ASN A 139 21.17 3.91 5.75
CA ASN A 139 20.67 4.82 6.77
C ASN A 139 21.33 6.21 6.67
N PRO A 140 21.19 6.91 5.52
CA PRO A 140 21.91 8.18 5.29
C PRO A 140 21.41 9.35 6.14
N TYR A 141 20.19 9.29 6.66
CA TYR A 141 19.47 10.42 7.27
C TYR A 141 19.34 10.32 8.80
N VAL A 142 20.36 9.81 9.50
CA VAL A 142 20.31 9.62 10.96
C VAL A 142 19.99 10.92 11.73
N LYS A 143 20.39 12.08 11.19
CA LYS A 143 20.17 13.40 11.82
C LYS A 143 19.02 14.21 11.19
N GLY A 144 18.19 13.61 10.37
CA GLY A 144 17.11 14.28 9.63
C GLY A 144 17.32 14.20 8.13
N LEU A 145 16.25 14.38 7.36
CA LEU A 145 16.33 14.50 5.91
C LEU A 145 17.11 15.77 5.54
N ASP A 146 18.03 15.67 4.60
CA ASP A 146 18.62 16.85 4.00
C ASP A 146 17.60 17.62 3.14
N LYS A 147 17.97 18.82 2.68
CA LYS A 147 17.08 19.68 1.88
C LYS A 147 16.57 19.01 0.60
N LYS A 148 17.39 18.18 -0.04
CA LYS A 148 17.04 17.48 -1.27
C LYS A 148 16.03 16.36 -0.97
N ALA A 149 16.30 15.55 0.04
CA ALA A 149 15.40 14.48 0.47
C ALA A 149 14.08 15.02 1.01
N GLN A 150 14.10 16.13 1.75
CA GLN A 150 12.89 16.79 2.22
C GLN A 150 12.03 17.32 1.06
N LYS A 151 12.66 17.96 0.06
CA LYS A 151 11.94 18.40 -1.14
C LYS A 151 11.33 17.23 -1.89
N LEU A 152 12.06 16.12 -2.02
CA LEU A 152 11.56 14.90 -2.67
C LEU A 152 10.40 14.29 -1.89
N PHE A 153 10.50 14.18 -0.56
CA PHE A 153 9.40 13.75 0.31
C PHE A 153 8.13 14.57 0.08
N ASN A 154 8.23 15.89 0.12
CA ASN A 154 7.11 16.79 -0.11
C ASN A 154 6.50 16.57 -1.50
N GLN A 155 7.33 16.51 -2.53
CA GLN A 155 6.89 16.31 -3.91
C GLN A 155 6.15 14.98 -4.09
N ARG A 156 6.71 13.88 -3.55
CA ARG A 156 6.09 12.55 -3.64
C ARG A 156 4.71 12.51 -2.98
N TYR A 157 4.57 13.10 -1.79
CA TYR A 157 3.27 13.20 -1.13
C TYR A 157 2.28 14.08 -1.89
N LEU A 158 2.71 15.24 -2.38
CA LEU A 158 1.84 16.12 -3.15
C LEU A 158 1.36 15.46 -4.45
N ASP A 159 2.23 14.78 -5.17
CA ASP A 159 1.87 14.12 -6.41
C ASP A 159 0.89 12.96 -6.16
N LEU A 160 1.09 12.19 -5.09
CA LEU A 160 0.14 11.17 -4.67
C LEU A 160 -1.23 11.79 -4.33
N PHE A 161 -1.25 12.85 -3.53
CA PHE A 161 -2.53 13.46 -3.11
C PHE A 161 -3.25 14.22 -4.23
N LYS A 162 -2.54 14.67 -5.28
CA LYS A 162 -3.18 15.12 -6.53
C LYS A 162 -3.91 13.96 -7.24
N ILE A 163 -3.35 12.76 -7.22
CA ILE A 163 -4.03 11.57 -7.75
C ILE A 163 -5.27 11.28 -6.89
N VAL A 164 -5.13 11.28 -5.57
CA VAL A 164 -6.26 11.08 -4.65
C VAL A 164 -7.38 12.09 -4.88
N GLU A 165 -7.05 13.35 -5.10
CA GLU A 165 -8.03 14.41 -5.38
C GLU A 165 -8.76 14.16 -6.70
N ARG A 166 -8.03 13.84 -7.78
CA ARG A 166 -8.66 13.53 -9.09
C ARG A 166 -9.61 12.33 -9.04
N HIS A 167 -9.36 11.38 -8.15
CA HIS A 167 -10.12 10.13 -8.02
C HIS A 167 -10.94 10.06 -6.71
N LYS A 168 -11.22 11.19 -6.08
CA LYS A 168 -11.96 11.26 -4.79
C LYS A 168 -13.34 10.60 -4.81
N ASP A 169 -13.96 10.50 -5.97
CA ASP A 169 -15.27 9.86 -6.11
C ASP A 169 -15.21 8.33 -6.01
N VAL A 170 -14.05 7.74 -6.26
CA VAL A 170 -13.83 6.29 -6.19
C VAL A 170 -12.93 5.88 -5.02
N ILE A 171 -12.06 6.76 -4.53
CA ILE A 171 -11.22 6.50 -3.36
C ILE A 171 -12.05 6.75 -2.09
N SER A 172 -12.35 5.67 -1.36
CA SER A 172 -13.19 5.74 -0.17
C SER A 172 -12.46 6.24 1.08
N ARG A 173 -11.15 6.00 1.17
CA ARG A 173 -10.36 6.35 2.36
C ARG A 173 -8.85 6.29 2.08
N VAL A 174 -8.10 7.10 2.83
CA VAL A 174 -6.64 7.00 2.96
C VAL A 174 -6.30 6.78 4.42
N THR A 175 -5.61 5.68 4.71
CA THR A 175 -5.15 5.32 6.06
C THR A 175 -3.63 5.28 6.06
N PHE A 176 -3.01 6.01 6.99
CA PHE A 176 -1.56 5.99 7.19
C PHE A 176 -1.14 4.80 8.05
N TRP A 177 0.01 4.18 7.71
CA TRP A 177 0.52 3.02 8.46
C TRP A 177 1.45 3.45 9.59
N GLY A 178 0.90 4.20 10.51
CA GLY A 178 1.56 4.71 11.71
C GLY A 178 1.13 6.13 12.06
N VAL A 179 1.44 6.55 13.29
CA VAL A 179 1.08 7.87 13.81
C VAL A 179 2.15 8.90 13.45
N ASN A 180 3.42 8.60 13.76
CA ASN A 180 4.56 9.48 13.51
C ASN A 180 5.79 8.71 13.05
N ASP A 181 6.79 9.41 12.54
CA ASP A 181 8.03 8.83 12.02
C ASP A 181 8.75 7.93 13.03
N GLY A 182 8.66 8.24 14.32
CA GLY A 182 9.33 7.49 15.39
C GLY A 182 8.78 6.08 15.59
N HIS A 183 7.48 5.90 15.36
CA HIS A 183 6.76 4.65 15.55
C HIS A 183 6.60 3.86 14.24
N SER A 184 7.15 4.31 13.13
CA SER A 184 7.05 3.58 11.87
C SER A 184 7.82 2.25 11.90
N TRP A 185 7.18 1.19 11.39
CA TRP A 185 7.79 -0.13 11.21
C TRP A 185 9.04 -0.09 10.31
N LEU A 186 9.12 0.88 9.40
CA LEU A 186 10.25 1.10 8.49
C LEU A 186 11.56 1.48 9.22
N ASN A 187 11.51 1.80 10.50
CA ASN A 187 12.71 1.94 11.33
C ASN A 187 13.33 0.59 11.70
N GLY A 188 12.53 -0.48 11.70
CA GLY A 188 12.94 -1.84 12.08
C GLY A 188 13.04 -2.82 10.92
N TRP A 189 12.45 -2.51 9.76
CA TRP A 189 12.40 -3.41 8.62
C TRP A 189 12.72 -2.70 7.30
N PRO A 190 13.42 -3.33 6.33
CA PRO A 190 14.04 -4.67 6.40
C PRO A 190 15.38 -4.69 7.16
N ILE A 191 15.83 -3.56 7.68
CA ILE A 191 17.05 -3.42 8.47
C ILE A 191 16.71 -2.80 9.82
N PRO A 192 16.91 -3.50 10.94
CA PRO A 192 16.71 -2.93 12.28
C PRO A 192 17.63 -1.74 12.56
N GLY A 193 17.12 -0.74 13.29
CA GLY A 193 17.88 0.41 13.75
C GLY A 193 18.05 1.54 12.73
N ARG A 194 17.31 1.53 11.63
CA ARG A 194 17.30 2.67 10.70
C ARG A 194 16.51 3.85 11.27
N THR A 195 16.74 5.03 10.71
CA THR A 195 16.02 6.26 11.01
C THR A 195 15.29 6.74 9.76
N ASN A 196 14.02 6.35 9.63
CA ASN A 196 13.20 6.71 8.48
C ASN A 196 12.23 7.87 8.80
N TYR A 197 11.69 8.53 7.79
CA TYR A 197 10.81 9.70 7.90
C TYR A 197 9.56 9.55 7.00
N PRO A 198 8.80 8.45 7.13
CA PRO A 198 7.81 8.06 6.14
C PRO A 198 6.44 8.71 6.28
N LEU A 199 6.15 9.39 7.40
CA LEU A 199 4.81 9.85 7.74
C LEU A 199 4.69 11.38 7.70
N LEU A 200 3.45 11.88 7.83
CA LEU A 200 3.16 13.32 7.82
C LEU A 200 3.36 14.01 9.18
N ILE A 201 3.56 13.24 10.24
CA ILE A 201 3.91 13.72 11.57
C ILE A 201 5.34 13.28 11.87
N ASP A 202 6.15 14.20 12.32
CA ASP A 202 7.55 13.94 12.62
C ASP A 202 7.77 13.21 13.97
N ARG A 203 9.03 12.99 14.34
CA ARG A 203 9.39 12.31 15.60
C ARG A 203 9.09 13.11 16.85
N ASN A 204 8.87 14.43 16.73
CA ASN A 204 8.50 15.33 17.83
C ASN A 204 6.98 15.52 17.93
N ASN A 205 6.21 14.78 17.16
CA ASN A 205 4.76 14.92 17.01
C ASN A 205 4.32 16.23 16.35
N GLU A 206 5.22 16.87 15.58
CA GLU A 206 4.89 18.06 14.83
C GLU A 206 4.42 17.70 13.41
N VAL A 207 3.41 18.40 12.94
CA VAL A 207 2.87 18.21 11.59
C VAL A 207 3.84 18.78 10.56
N LYS A 208 4.24 17.98 9.59
CA LYS A 208 5.16 18.41 8.54
C LYS A 208 4.51 19.45 7.61
N PRO A 209 5.25 20.47 7.13
CA PRO A 209 4.71 21.59 6.34
C PRO A 209 3.90 21.18 5.10
N VAL A 210 4.26 20.06 4.45
CA VAL A 210 3.56 19.54 3.26
C VAL A 210 2.07 19.26 3.51
N VAL A 211 1.66 19.00 4.74
CA VAL A 211 0.25 18.75 5.10
C VAL A 211 -0.62 19.94 4.74
N LYS A 212 -0.13 21.19 4.95
CA LYS A 212 -0.87 22.38 4.57
C LYS A 212 -1.13 22.46 3.06
N GLU A 213 -0.15 22.05 2.26
CA GLU A 213 -0.27 22.01 0.79
C GLU A 213 -1.25 20.90 0.36
N ILE A 214 -1.17 19.71 0.98
CA ILE A 214 -2.11 18.62 0.74
C ILE A 214 -3.56 19.05 1.06
N VAL A 215 -3.80 19.65 2.23
CA VAL A 215 -5.15 20.12 2.62
C VAL A 215 -5.70 21.14 1.63
N ASN A 216 -4.85 21.98 1.05
CA ASN A 216 -5.28 22.97 0.06
C ASN A 216 -5.74 22.35 -1.28
N LEU A 217 -5.37 21.10 -1.59
CA LEU A 217 -5.88 20.40 -2.79
C LEU A 217 -7.39 20.08 -2.67
N PHE A 218 -7.92 19.99 -1.45
CA PHE A 218 -9.31 19.57 -1.19
C PHE A 218 -10.23 20.73 -0.80
N LYS A 219 -9.77 21.98 -0.92
CA LYS A 219 -10.57 23.19 -0.70
C LYS A 219 -11.17 23.68 -2.02
#